data_90dc33af51c4ad3e3d496439609e215f
#
_entry.id   90dc33af51c4ad3e3d496439609e215f
#
_cell.length_a   1.000
_cell.length_b   1.000
_cell.length_c   1.000
_cell.angle_alpha   90.00
_cell.angle_beta   90.00
_cell.angle_gamma   90.00
#
_symmetry.space_group_name_H-M   'P 1'
#
loop_
_entity.id
_entity.type
_entity.pdbx_description
1 polymer ?
#
loop_
_entity_poly.entity_id
_entity_poly.type
_entity_poly.pdbx_seq_one_letter_code
_entity_poly.pdbx_strand_id
1 'polypeptide(L)'
;MLSFGLTIFWGAFLLFLVQPLIARFILPWFGGGPAVWTACMLFFQVMLLAGYAYAHCSITWLRPRQQVLVHLALLALAVCFLPIAPGEQWKPVGNALPTGHILWLLLACIGLPYLVLSATGPLLQAWFSRSHPGVSPYRLYALSNVGSLLALFAYPFGIEPNLTRQAQSIGWSIGLAGYAALAAWCGLAVWRRGDSVSDTEVTGQAKPAAPTSWSQRLLWLALPACGVVLLLAITNKLCQDIAVVPFLWVLPLGLYLVSFIISFDSPRWYQRWLWWPALAALLGTVLWK
;
A
#
# COMPACT_ATOMS: atom_id res chain seq x y z
N MET A 1 -6.39 15.81 -13.21
CA MET A 1 -5.93 14.42 -13.43
C MET A 1 -4.49 14.21 -12.98
N LEU A 2 -3.53 15.01 -13.45
CA LEU A 2 -2.11 14.82 -13.14
C LEU A 2 -1.81 14.85 -11.63
N SER A 3 -2.41 15.79 -10.88
CA SER A 3 -2.22 15.91 -9.42
C SER A 3 -2.64 14.64 -8.66
N PHE A 4 -3.82 14.10 -8.95
CA PHE A 4 -4.28 12.85 -8.33
C PHE A 4 -3.36 11.67 -8.65
N GLY A 5 -2.93 11.57 -9.93
CA GLY A 5 -1.99 10.53 -10.35
C GLY A 5 -0.65 10.64 -9.62
N LEU A 6 -0.09 11.85 -9.56
CA LEU A 6 1.18 12.09 -8.89
C LEU A 6 1.09 11.81 -7.38
N THR A 7 -0.02 12.22 -6.74
CA THR A 7 -0.23 11.97 -5.30
C THR A 7 -0.33 10.47 -4.99
N ILE A 8 -1.08 9.72 -5.82
CA ILE A 8 -1.24 8.26 -5.65
C ILE A 8 0.09 7.54 -5.88
N PHE A 9 0.80 7.89 -6.96
CA PHE A 9 2.12 7.33 -7.25
C PHE A 9 3.11 7.58 -6.10
N TRP A 10 3.20 8.83 -5.66
CA TRP A 10 4.12 9.23 -4.60
C TRP A 10 3.77 8.61 -3.24
N GLY A 11 2.48 8.57 -2.91
CA GLY A 11 1.99 7.89 -1.70
C GLY A 11 2.33 6.40 -1.68
N ALA A 12 2.13 5.70 -2.80
CA ALA A 12 2.47 4.29 -2.94
C ALA A 12 3.98 4.04 -2.87
N PHE A 13 4.77 4.92 -3.49
CA PHE A 13 6.23 4.87 -3.39
C PHE A 13 6.70 4.98 -1.94
N LEU A 14 6.21 5.98 -1.20
CA LEU A 14 6.57 6.18 0.21
C LEU A 14 6.10 5.03 1.11
N LEU A 15 4.89 4.51 0.86
CA LEU A 15 4.31 3.40 1.61
C LEU A 15 5.17 2.13 1.53
N PHE A 16 5.68 1.81 0.34
CA PHE A 16 6.56 0.67 0.13
C PHE A 16 7.97 0.93 0.66
N LEU A 17 8.48 2.14 0.45
CA LEU A 17 9.84 2.51 0.84
C LEU A 17 10.07 2.48 2.36
N VAL A 18 9.04 2.83 3.16
CA VAL A 18 9.20 2.87 4.62
C VAL A 18 9.40 1.50 5.25
N GLN A 19 8.91 0.44 4.63
CA GLN A 19 8.99 -0.91 5.20
C GLN A 19 10.44 -1.38 5.33
N PRO A 20 11.26 -1.44 4.28
CA PRO A 20 12.66 -1.81 4.40
C PRO A 20 13.48 -0.74 5.15
N LEU A 21 13.11 0.53 5.05
CA LEU A 21 13.79 1.60 5.77
C LEU A 21 13.71 1.39 7.28
N ILE A 22 12.51 1.18 7.84
CA ILE A 22 12.35 0.96 9.28
C ILE A 22 12.94 -0.38 9.74
N ALA A 23 12.86 -1.41 8.90
CA ALA A 23 13.48 -2.71 9.17
C ALA A 23 14.99 -2.56 9.43
N ARG A 24 15.67 -1.65 8.74
CA ARG A 24 17.09 -1.38 8.94
C ARG A 24 17.44 -0.80 10.33
N PHE A 25 16.46 -0.20 11.02
CA PHE A 25 16.61 0.21 12.42
C PHE A 25 16.31 -0.96 13.38
N ILE A 26 15.31 -1.77 13.08
CA ILE A 26 14.81 -2.83 13.96
C ILE A 26 15.75 -4.05 13.98
N LEU A 27 16.21 -4.49 12.81
CA LEU A 27 16.99 -5.73 12.70
C LEU A 27 18.27 -5.75 13.53
N PRO A 28 19.08 -4.66 13.64
CA PRO A 28 20.25 -4.65 14.51
C PRO A 28 19.92 -4.75 16.00
N TRP A 29 18.71 -4.39 16.42
CA TRP A 29 18.30 -4.40 17.82
C TRP A 29 17.64 -5.70 18.26
N PHE A 30 16.84 -6.29 17.38
CA PHE A 30 16.03 -7.47 17.68
C PHE A 30 16.50 -8.74 16.97
N GLY A 31 17.52 -8.60 16.09
CA GLY A 31 18.01 -9.68 15.25
C GLY A 31 17.19 -9.89 13.98
N GLY A 32 17.76 -10.66 13.04
CA GLY A 32 17.15 -10.97 11.73
C GLY A 32 16.29 -12.25 11.73
N GLY A 33 15.86 -12.72 12.90
CA GLY A 33 15.10 -13.97 13.00
C GLY A 33 13.71 -13.93 12.35
N PRO A 34 13.14 -15.09 11.98
CA PRO A 34 11.83 -15.17 11.33
C PRO A 34 10.70 -14.52 12.15
N ALA A 35 10.77 -14.61 13.49
CA ALA A 35 9.77 -14.02 14.38
C ALA A 35 9.72 -12.48 14.28
N VAL A 36 10.89 -11.83 14.15
CA VAL A 36 11.00 -10.36 13.99
C VAL A 36 10.38 -9.93 12.66
N TRP A 37 10.70 -10.63 11.59
CA TRP A 37 10.13 -10.38 10.26
C TRP A 37 8.61 -10.57 10.26
N THR A 38 8.12 -11.66 10.87
CA THR A 38 6.67 -11.92 10.97
C THR A 38 5.96 -10.83 11.77
N ALA A 39 6.54 -10.34 12.87
CA ALA A 39 5.98 -9.23 13.63
C ALA A 39 5.90 -7.94 12.81
N CYS A 40 6.95 -7.59 12.08
CA CYS A 40 6.96 -6.42 11.18
C CYS A 40 5.90 -6.56 10.08
N MET A 41 5.84 -7.72 9.42
CA MET A 41 4.84 -7.97 8.36
C MET A 41 3.41 -7.88 8.90
N LEU A 42 3.14 -8.46 10.08
CA LEU A 42 1.84 -8.37 10.73
C LEU A 42 1.44 -6.91 10.96
N PHE A 43 2.36 -6.10 11.50
CA PHE A 43 2.12 -4.68 11.71
C PHE A 43 1.70 -3.97 10.42
N PHE A 44 2.49 -4.14 9.34
CA PHE A 44 2.20 -3.46 8.07
C PHE A 44 0.87 -3.90 7.46
N GLN A 45 0.54 -5.19 7.54
CA GLN A 45 -0.73 -5.71 7.04
C GLN A 45 -1.94 -5.18 7.83
N VAL A 46 -1.84 -5.17 9.16
CA VAL A 46 -2.90 -4.63 10.03
C VAL A 46 -3.09 -3.14 9.80
N MET A 47 -2.00 -2.37 9.69
CA MET A 47 -2.06 -0.93 9.44
C MET A 47 -2.56 -0.61 8.04
N LEU A 48 -2.25 -1.43 7.02
CA LEU A 48 -2.81 -1.31 5.68
C LEU A 48 -4.34 -1.51 5.71
N LEU A 49 -4.80 -2.56 6.38
CA LEU A 49 -6.23 -2.82 6.58
C LEU A 49 -6.91 -1.68 7.34
N ALA A 50 -6.29 -1.18 8.40
CA ALA A 50 -6.80 -0.05 9.18
C ALA A 50 -6.93 1.23 8.33
N GLY A 51 -5.95 1.52 7.45
CA GLY A 51 -6.02 2.63 6.50
C GLY A 51 -7.15 2.48 5.49
N TYR A 52 -7.38 1.28 4.98
CA TYR A 52 -8.51 1.00 4.08
C TYR A 52 -9.84 1.12 4.82
N ALA A 53 -9.94 0.62 6.06
CA ALA A 53 -11.13 0.78 6.89
C ALA A 53 -11.40 2.26 7.19
N TYR A 54 -10.37 3.04 7.56
CA TYR A 54 -10.49 4.48 7.73
C TYR A 54 -11.00 5.18 6.47
N ALA A 55 -10.45 4.86 5.30
CA ALA A 55 -10.91 5.44 4.04
C ALA A 55 -12.37 5.06 3.75
N HIS A 56 -12.75 3.80 3.95
CA HIS A 56 -14.13 3.33 3.77
C HIS A 56 -15.10 4.05 4.71
N CYS A 57 -14.80 4.10 6.00
CA CYS A 57 -15.61 4.82 7.00
C CYS A 57 -15.73 6.31 6.66
N SER A 58 -14.62 6.93 6.27
CA SER A 58 -14.60 8.33 5.87
C SER A 58 -15.50 8.60 4.67
N ILE A 59 -15.42 7.76 3.63
CA ILE A 59 -16.21 7.90 2.41
C ILE A 59 -17.71 7.65 2.69
N THR A 60 -18.04 6.73 3.60
CA THR A 60 -19.42 6.31 3.88
C THR A 60 -20.14 7.27 4.83
N TRP A 61 -19.44 7.79 5.86
CA TRP A 61 -20.09 8.55 6.94
C TRP A 61 -19.83 10.06 6.90
N LEU A 62 -18.78 10.49 6.21
CA LEU A 62 -18.41 11.91 6.18
C LEU A 62 -18.77 12.56 4.84
N ARG A 63 -19.19 13.84 4.91
CA ARG A 63 -19.33 14.68 3.71
C ARG A 63 -17.97 14.97 3.06
N PRO A 64 -17.89 15.24 1.75
CA PRO A 64 -16.63 15.45 1.05
C PRO A 64 -15.70 16.47 1.71
N ARG A 65 -16.23 17.58 2.21
CA ARG A 65 -15.46 18.59 2.94
C ARG A 65 -14.91 18.07 4.27
N GLN A 66 -15.71 17.28 5.00
CA GLN A 66 -15.28 16.68 6.27
C GLN A 66 -14.18 15.63 6.03
N GLN A 67 -14.28 14.83 4.94
CA GLN A 67 -13.23 13.89 4.56
C GLN A 67 -11.90 14.60 4.35
N VAL A 68 -11.91 15.72 3.61
CA VAL A 68 -10.71 16.54 3.38
C VAL A 68 -10.14 17.08 4.69
N LEU A 69 -10.98 17.67 5.56
CA LEU A 69 -10.54 18.22 6.85
C LEU A 69 -9.91 17.14 7.74
N VAL A 70 -10.59 16.02 7.93
CA VAL A 70 -10.10 14.92 8.78
C VAL A 70 -8.79 14.37 8.22
N HIS A 71 -8.73 14.13 6.91
CA HIS A 71 -7.52 13.57 6.31
C HIS A 71 -6.33 14.52 6.39
N LEU A 72 -6.53 15.81 6.13
CA LEU A 72 -5.47 16.83 6.26
C LEU A 72 -5.05 17.05 7.72
N ALA A 73 -5.97 16.98 8.67
CA ALA A 73 -5.64 17.03 10.10
C ALA A 73 -4.76 15.83 10.52
N LEU A 74 -5.11 14.62 10.07
CA LEU A 74 -4.30 13.43 10.31
C LEU A 74 -2.93 13.50 9.63
N LEU A 75 -2.85 14.06 8.42
CA LEU A 75 -1.57 14.30 7.74
C LEU A 75 -0.71 15.33 8.48
N ALA A 76 -1.30 16.43 8.92
CA ALA A 76 -0.59 17.44 9.71
C ALA A 76 -0.05 16.83 11.02
N LEU A 77 -0.87 16.01 11.69
CA LEU A 77 -0.45 15.27 12.87
C LEU A 77 0.67 14.27 12.54
N ALA A 78 0.58 13.54 11.41
CA ALA A 78 1.61 12.61 10.99
C ALA A 78 2.96 13.29 10.73
N VAL A 79 2.94 14.51 10.20
CA VAL A 79 4.16 15.33 10.00
C VAL A 79 4.83 15.67 11.33
N CYS A 80 4.07 15.83 12.44
CA CYS A 80 4.64 16.08 13.77
C CYS A 80 5.44 14.88 14.33
N PHE A 81 5.27 13.67 13.79
CA PHE A 81 6.03 12.47 14.16
C PHE A 81 7.35 12.31 13.38
N LEU A 82 7.70 13.26 12.52
CA LEU A 82 8.94 13.23 11.76
C LEU A 82 10.12 13.78 12.55
N PRO A 83 11.34 13.31 12.30
CA PRO A 83 11.70 12.22 11.40
C PRO A 83 11.41 10.83 11.96
N ILE A 84 11.12 9.85 11.08
CA ILE A 84 10.84 8.46 11.45
C ILE A 84 12.13 7.72 11.85
N ALA A 85 12.71 8.05 12.97
CA ALA A 85 13.89 7.40 13.51
C ALA A 85 13.61 6.93 14.93
N PRO A 86 13.57 5.60 15.19
CA PRO A 86 13.44 5.10 16.56
C PRO A 86 14.64 5.56 17.40
N GLY A 87 14.37 6.22 18.54
CA GLY A 87 15.40 6.64 19.47
C GLY A 87 15.99 5.46 20.26
N GLU A 88 17.12 5.68 20.92
CA GLU A 88 17.84 4.67 21.71
C GLU A 88 16.98 4.06 22.86
N GLN A 89 15.95 4.79 23.33
CA GLN A 89 15.02 4.31 24.35
C GLN A 89 14.19 3.09 23.91
N TRP A 90 14.12 2.82 22.62
CA TRP A 90 13.40 1.67 22.07
C TRP A 90 14.25 0.41 21.96
N LYS A 91 15.53 0.47 22.34
CA LYS A 91 16.37 -0.73 22.39
C LYS A 91 15.83 -1.69 23.43
N PRO A 92 15.75 -3.01 23.13
CA PRO A 92 15.27 -3.99 24.09
C PRO A 92 16.20 -4.05 25.30
N VAL A 93 15.59 -4.02 26.51
CA VAL A 93 16.29 -4.22 27.78
C VAL A 93 15.84 -5.56 28.35
N GLY A 94 16.74 -6.54 28.43
CA GLY A 94 16.46 -7.86 29.01
C GLY A 94 15.73 -8.84 28.06
N ASN A 95 15.16 -9.93 28.64
CA ASN A 95 14.52 -11.04 27.91
C ASN A 95 13.01 -10.84 27.65
N ALA A 96 12.53 -9.62 27.49
CA ALA A 96 11.12 -9.37 27.19
C ALA A 96 10.74 -9.95 25.81
N LEU A 97 9.48 -10.38 25.67
CA LEU A 97 8.95 -10.88 24.40
C LEU A 97 9.13 -9.82 23.29
N PRO A 98 9.97 -10.09 22.27
CA PRO A 98 10.36 -9.06 21.31
C PRO A 98 9.19 -8.58 20.45
N THR A 99 8.21 -9.46 20.17
CA THR A 99 7.07 -9.16 19.29
C THR A 99 6.23 -7.98 19.76
N GLY A 100 5.84 -7.94 21.05
CA GLY A 100 5.05 -6.83 21.57
C GLY A 100 5.80 -5.50 21.52
N HIS A 101 7.07 -5.53 21.85
CA HIS A 101 7.94 -4.35 21.83
C HIS A 101 8.12 -3.81 20.40
N ILE A 102 8.33 -4.69 19.41
CA ILE A 102 8.42 -4.32 18.00
C ILE A 102 7.12 -3.65 17.51
N LEU A 103 5.97 -4.24 17.84
CA LEU A 103 4.67 -3.69 17.46
C LEU A 103 4.44 -2.30 18.04
N TRP A 104 4.78 -2.07 19.30
CA TRP A 104 4.68 -0.77 19.95
C TRP A 104 5.66 0.25 19.37
N LEU A 105 6.90 -0.14 19.11
CA LEU A 105 7.90 0.71 18.47
C LEU A 105 7.40 1.16 17.09
N LEU A 106 6.93 0.23 16.26
CA LEU A 106 6.41 0.54 14.95
C LEU A 106 5.19 1.44 15.01
N LEU A 107 4.27 1.16 15.93
CA LEU A 107 3.07 1.99 16.11
C LEU A 107 3.42 3.41 16.52
N ALA A 108 4.36 3.58 17.44
CA ALA A 108 4.78 4.90 17.94
C ALA A 108 5.57 5.69 16.87
N CYS A 109 6.46 5.02 16.10
CA CYS A 109 7.34 5.72 15.16
C CYS A 109 6.69 6.01 13.80
N ILE A 110 5.91 5.05 13.27
CA ILE A 110 5.39 5.13 11.90
C ILE A 110 3.89 4.84 11.79
N GLY A 111 3.21 4.50 12.88
CA GLY A 111 1.81 4.06 12.84
C GLY A 111 0.90 5.07 12.14
N LEU A 112 0.90 6.32 12.57
CA LEU A 112 0.06 7.34 11.97
C LEU A 112 0.48 7.72 10.54
N PRO A 113 1.77 7.99 10.24
CA PRO A 113 2.22 8.18 8.85
C PRO A 113 1.83 7.03 7.93
N TYR A 114 2.00 5.78 8.36
CA TYR A 114 1.64 4.62 7.56
C TYR A 114 0.13 4.50 7.34
N LEU A 115 -0.68 4.76 8.37
CA LEU A 115 -2.15 4.75 8.28
C LEU A 115 -2.66 5.73 7.20
N VAL A 116 -2.18 6.97 7.23
CA VAL A 116 -2.64 7.99 6.28
C VAL A 116 -2.18 7.69 4.85
N LEU A 117 -0.96 7.16 4.67
CA LEU A 117 -0.47 6.70 3.38
C LEU A 117 -1.28 5.50 2.86
N SER A 118 -1.65 4.56 3.73
CA SER A 118 -2.47 3.39 3.36
C SER A 118 -3.86 3.78 2.85
N ALA A 119 -4.44 4.85 3.39
CA ALA A 119 -5.74 5.37 2.95
C ALA A 119 -5.70 6.07 1.58
N THR A 120 -4.51 6.40 1.06
CA THR A 120 -4.32 7.18 -0.18
C THR A 120 -5.08 6.60 -1.37
N GLY A 121 -4.90 5.30 -1.64
CA GLY A 121 -5.52 4.65 -2.79
C GLY A 121 -7.03 4.82 -2.81
N PRO A 122 -7.78 4.26 -1.86
CA PRO A 122 -9.24 4.30 -1.87
C PRO A 122 -9.79 5.73 -1.71
N LEU A 123 -9.21 6.57 -0.86
CA LEU A 123 -9.71 7.91 -0.60
C LEU A 123 -9.54 8.85 -1.80
N LEU A 124 -8.33 8.90 -2.38
CA LEU A 124 -8.07 9.75 -3.55
C LEU A 124 -8.80 9.28 -4.80
N GLN A 125 -9.04 7.97 -4.94
CA GLN A 125 -9.87 7.46 -6.04
C GLN A 125 -11.34 7.87 -5.89
N ALA A 126 -11.88 7.86 -4.67
CA ALA A 126 -13.22 8.36 -4.40
C ALA A 126 -13.30 9.88 -4.69
N TRP A 127 -12.32 10.65 -4.29
CA TRP A 127 -12.22 12.08 -4.59
C TRP A 127 -12.07 12.34 -6.10
N PHE A 128 -11.27 11.51 -6.79
CA PHE A 128 -11.10 11.59 -8.24
C PHE A 128 -12.41 11.33 -8.99
N SER A 129 -13.12 10.25 -8.63
CA SER A 129 -14.40 9.90 -9.28
C SER A 129 -15.44 11.00 -9.12
N ARG A 130 -15.50 11.65 -7.95
CA ARG A 130 -16.37 12.83 -7.73
C ARG A 130 -15.91 14.06 -8.50
N SER A 131 -14.60 14.22 -8.65
CA SER A 131 -14.01 15.38 -9.34
C SER A 131 -14.01 15.25 -10.85
N HIS A 132 -14.09 14.05 -11.41
CA HIS A 132 -14.01 13.77 -12.84
C HIS A 132 -15.07 12.72 -13.22
N PRO A 133 -16.36 13.10 -13.26
CA PRO A 133 -17.44 12.18 -13.64
C PRO A 133 -17.19 11.62 -15.05
N GLY A 134 -17.47 10.34 -15.25
CA GLY A 134 -17.27 9.64 -16.52
C GLY A 134 -15.84 9.17 -16.82
N VAL A 135 -14.87 9.49 -15.96
CA VAL A 135 -13.48 9.01 -16.11
C VAL A 135 -13.22 7.85 -15.14
N SER A 136 -12.84 6.71 -15.69
CA SER A 136 -12.52 5.53 -14.88
C SER A 136 -11.27 5.72 -14.02
N PRO A 137 -11.30 5.42 -12.70
CA PRO A 137 -10.17 5.51 -11.80
C PRO A 137 -9.18 4.34 -11.95
N TYR A 138 -9.45 3.33 -12.77
CA TYR A 138 -8.62 2.10 -12.83
C TYR A 138 -7.15 2.36 -13.18
N ARG A 139 -6.85 3.36 -14.00
CA ARG A 139 -5.46 3.74 -14.29
C ARG A 139 -4.70 4.26 -13.06
N LEU A 140 -5.41 4.77 -12.07
CA LEU A 140 -4.77 5.18 -10.81
C LEU A 140 -4.27 3.98 -10.00
N TYR A 141 -4.91 2.81 -10.12
CA TYR A 141 -4.39 1.56 -9.55
C TYR A 141 -3.10 1.11 -10.22
N ALA A 142 -3.05 1.14 -11.56
CA ALA A 142 -1.82 0.83 -12.26
C ALA A 142 -0.67 1.75 -11.82
N LEU A 143 -0.94 3.05 -11.72
CA LEU A 143 0.04 4.05 -11.31
C LEU A 143 0.51 3.87 -9.86
N SER A 144 -0.39 3.48 -8.94
CA SER A 144 -0.04 3.09 -7.57
C SER A 144 0.94 1.92 -7.55
N ASN A 145 0.67 0.88 -8.33
CA ASN A 145 1.55 -0.30 -8.42
C ASN A 145 2.90 0.03 -9.05
N VAL A 146 2.95 0.97 -10.02
CA VAL A 146 4.23 1.48 -10.57
C VAL A 146 5.04 2.18 -9.48
N GLY A 147 4.41 3.01 -8.64
CA GLY A 147 5.08 3.66 -7.51
C GLY A 147 5.65 2.64 -6.52
N SER A 148 4.87 1.62 -6.18
CA SER A 148 5.29 0.52 -5.30
C SER A 148 6.44 -0.29 -5.90
N LEU A 149 6.35 -0.62 -7.19
CA LEU A 149 7.40 -1.34 -7.92
C LEU A 149 8.70 -0.54 -7.96
N LEU A 150 8.60 0.76 -8.24
CA LEU A 150 9.78 1.63 -8.23
C LEU A 150 10.44 1.68 -6.86
N ALA A 151 9.67 1.80 -5.77
CA ALA A 151 10.20 1.77 -4.41
C ALA A 151 10.89 0.44 -4.09
N LEU A 152 10.28 -0.68 -4.52
CA LEU A 152 10.80 -2.03 -4.32
C LEU A 152 12.20 -2.21 -4.93
N PHE A 153 12.43 -1.65 -6.12
CA PHE A 153 13.75 -1.70 -6.78
C PHE A 153 14.68 -0.57 -6.35
N ALA A 154 14.15 0.65 -6.16
CA ALA A 154 14.97 1.79 -5.78
C ALA A 154 15.65 1.59 -4.42
N TYR A 155 14.98 0.91 -3.48
CA TYR A 155 15.56 0.71 -2.14
C TYR A 155 16.86 -0.10 -2.19
N PRO A 156 16.88 -1.37 -2.64
CA PRO A 156 18.10 -2.19 -2.59
C PRO A 156 19.21 -1.73 -3.54
N PHE A 157 18.85 -1.17 -4.69
CA PHE A 157 19.83 -0.82 -5.73
C PHE A 157 20.29 0.64 -5.69
N GLY A 158 19.47 1.55 -5.22
CA GLY A 158 19.73 2.99 -5.26
C GLY A 158 19.88 3.62 -3.87
N ILE A 159 18.98 3.30 -2.94
CA ILE A 159 18.89 4.02 -1.67
C ILE A 159 19.78 3.40 -0.61
N GLU A 160 19.67 2.10 -0.38
CA GLU A 160 20.41 1.41 0.68
C GLU A 160 21.92 1.47 0.52
N PRO A 161 22.51 1.28 -0.68
CA PRO A 161 23.96 1.33 -0.86
C PRO A 161 24.55 2.74 -0.73
N ASN A 162 23.76 3.78 -1.07
CA ASN A 162 24.29 5.13 -1.23
C ASN A 162 23.94 6.07 -0.06
N LEU A 163 22.94 5.74 0.77
CA LEU A 163 22.46 6.63 1.81
C LEU A 163 22.60 6.03 3.21
N THR A 164 23.03 6.84 4.15
CA THR A 164 23.02 6.49 5.58
C THR A 164 21.59 6.35 6.08
N ARG A 165 21.38 5.60 7.19
CA ARG A 165 20.06 5.44 7.81
C ARG A 165 19.40 6.79 8.14
N GLN A 166 20.19 7.73 8.62
CA GLN A 166 19.70 9.08 8.94
C GLN A 166 19.26 9.84 7.68
N ALA A 167 20.06 9.81 6.61
CA ALA A 167 19.72 10.44 5.34
C ALA A 167 18.44 9.84 4.73
N GLN A 168 18.28 8.51 4.82
CA GLN A 168 17.06 7.82 4.38
C GLN A 168 15.83 8.29 5.17
N SER A 169 15.92 8.37 6.50
CA SER A 169 14.83 8.84 7.37
C SER A 169 14.45 10.29 7.07
N ILE A 170 15.42 11.18 6.91
CA ILE A 170 15.19 12.59 6.55
C ILE A 170 14.58 12.69 5.14
N GLY A 171 15.14 11.99 4.16
CA GLY A 171 14.63 11.98 2.79
C GLY A 171 13.19 11.49 2.70
N TRP A 172 12.86 10.42 3.43
CA TRP A 172 11.48 9.93 3.50
C TRP A 172 10.55 10.94 4.19
N SER A 173 11.02 11.62 5.23
CA SER A 173 10.26 12.66 5.95
C SER A 173 9.95 13.86 5.06
N ILE A 174 10.91 14.33 4.27
CA ILE A 174 10.71 15.35 3.24
C ILE A 174 9.70 14.85 2.19
N GLY A 175 9.82 13.59 1.78
CA GLY A 175 8.88 12.95 0.87
C GLY A 175 7.45 12.94 1.40
N LEU A 176 7.25 12.66 2.70
CA LEU A 176 5.92 12.69 3.33
C LEU A 176 5.36 14.11 3.39
N ALA A 177 6.18 15.12 3.69
CA ALA A 177 5.76 16.52 3.66
C ALA A 177 5.33 16.93 2.24
N GLY A 178 6.07 16.52 1.20
CA GLY A 178 5.70 16.71 -0.20
C GLY A 178 4.39 16.02 -0.56
N TYR A 179 4.20 14.77 -0.09
CA TYR A 179 2.94 14.05 -0.24
C TYR A 179 1.77 14.79 0.42
N ALA A 180 1.96 15.30 1.64
CA ALA A 180 0.93 16.06 2.35
C ALA A 180 0.51 17.32 1.57
N ALA A 181 1.46 18.03 0.95
CA ALA A 181 1.18 19.17 0.09
C ALA A 181 0.36 18.77 -1.16
N LEU A 182 0.73 17.66 -1.81
CA LEU A 182 -0.01 17.13 -2.96
C LEU A 182 -1.42 16.66 -2.59
N ALA A 183 -1.57 15.98 -1.45
CA ALA A 183 -2.87 15.55 -0.93
C ALA A 183 -3.75 16.76 -0.57
N ALA A 184 -3.17 17.80 0.03
CA ALA A 184 -3.87 19.06 0.30
C ALA A 184 -4.35 19.74 -0.99
N TRP A 185 -3.52 19.74 -2.03
CA TRP A 185 -3.91 20.25 -3.35
C TRP A 185 -5.11 19.48 -3.94
N CYS A 186 -5.08 18.15 -3.88
CA CYS A 186 -6.19 17.32 -4.31
C CYS A 186 -7.45 17.57 -3.46
N GLY A 187 -7.30 17.70 -2.14
CA GLY A 187 -8.38 18.02 -1.22
C GLY A 187 -9.01 19.39 -1.50
N LEU A 188 -8.20 20.39 -1.84
CA LEU A 188 -8.68 21.72 -2.21
C LEU A 188 -9.54 21.68 -3.50
N ALA A 189 -9.20 20.83 -4.45
CA ALA A 189 -10.02 20.64 -5.66
C ALA A 189 -11.41 20.05 -5.32
N VAL A 190 -11.47 19.13 -4.35
CA VAL A 190 -12.74 18.59 -3.84
C VAL A 190 -13.51 19.65 -3.05
N TRP A 191 -12.82 20.40 -2.19
CA TRP A 191 -13.42 21.46 -1.37
C TRP A 191 -14.08 22.55 -2.21
N ARG A 192 -13.41 23.02 -3.28
CA ARG A 192 -13.91 24.09 -4.16
C ARG A 192 -15.15 23.70 -4.94
N ARG A 193 -15.34 22.41 -5.22
CA ARG A 193 -16.56 21.90 -5.89
C ARG A 193 -17.77 21.84 -4.97
N GLY A 194 -17.56 21.91 -3.67
CA GLY A 194 -18.63 21.96 -2.67
C GLY A 194 -19.40 20.64 -2.54
N ASP A 195 -20.41 20.68 -1.69
CA ASP A 195 -21.38 19.57 -1.53
C ASP A 195 -22.49 19.62 -2.61
N SER A 196 -22.32 20.48 -3.63
CA SER A 196 -23.35 20.79 -4.64
C SER A 196 -23.50 19.72 -5.74
N VAL A 197 -22.66 18.71 -5.77
CA VAL A 197 -22.99 17.47 -6.48
C VAL A 197 -23.85 16.65 -5.54
N SER A 198 -25.11 17.05 -5.44
CA SER A 198 -26.14 16.25 -4.77
C SER A 198 -26.09 14.82 -5.30
N ASP A 199 -26.29 13.85 -4.40
CA ASP A 199 -26.36 12.41 -4.71
C ASP A 199 -27.35 12.06 -5.84
N THR A 200 -28.11 13.02 -6.30
CA THR A 200 -29.13 12.91 -7.36
C THR A 200 -28.56 12.67 -8.76
N GLU A 201 -27.32 13.11 -9.07
CA GLU A 201 -26.72 12.87 -10.40
C GLU A 201 -25.93 11.56 -10.48
N VAL A 202 -25.43 11.05 -9.34
CA VAL A 202 -24.77 9.74 -9.29
C VAL A 202 -25.78 8.59 -9.32
N THR A 203 -27.02 8.84 -8.87
CA THR A 203 -28.14 7.87 -8.90
C THR A 203 -28.89 7.86 -10.25
N GLY A 204 -28.61 8.81 -11.13
CA GLY A 204 -29.40 9.00 -12.37
C GLY A 204 -29.23 7.94 -13.46
N GLN A 205 -28.26 7.02 -13.41
CA GLN A 205 -28.09 5.95 -14.41
C GLN A 205 -27.46 4.65 -13.91
N ALA A 206 -27.20 4.48 -12.65
CA ALA A 206 -26.89 3.16 -12.15
C ALA A 206 -28.20 2.39 -11.90
N LYS A 207 -28.60 1.52 -12.84
CA LYS A 207 -29.57 0.47 -12.61
C LYS A 207 -29.28 -0.12 -11.21
N PRO A 208 -30.28 -0.26 -10.31
CA PRO A 208 -30.03 -0.82 -8.98
C PRO A 208 -29.24 -2.10 -9.15
N ALA A 209 -28.00 -2.12 -8.67
CA ALA A 209 -27.18 -3.32 -8.76
C ALA A 209 -27.94 -4.41 -8.00
N ALA A 210 -28.18 -5.54 -8.67
CA ALA A 210 -28.81 -6.69 -8.04
C ALA A 210 -28.09 -6.99 -6.71
N PRO A 211 -28.80 -7.35 -5.64
CA PRO A 211 -28.18 -7.60 -4.35
C PRO A 211 -27.09 -8.67 -4.51
N THR A 212 -25.87 -8.31 -4.18
CA THR A 212 -24.69 -9.18 -4.31
C THR A 212 -24.90 -10.42 -3.46
N SER A 213 -24.89 -11.60 -4.07
CA SER A 213 -25.06 -12.86 -3.35
C SER A 213 -23.89 -13.14 -2.42
N TRP A 214 -24.09 -13.91 -1.36
CA TRP A 214 -23.03 -14.33 -0.44
C TRP A 214 -21.90 -15.09 -1.16
N SER A 215 -22.23 -15.89 -2.17
CA SER A 215 -21.25 -16.61 -2.99
C SER A 215 -20.33 -15.65 -3.77
N GLN A 216 -20.89 -14.56 -4.29
CA GLN A 216 -20.09 -13.54 -4.98
C GLN A 216 -19.14 -12.81 -4.01
N ARG A 217 -19.61 -12.49 -2.79
CA ARG A 217 -18.76 -11.87 -1.76
C ARG A 217 -17.63 -12.79 -1.33
N LEU A 218 -17.91 -14.09 -1.13
CA LEU A 218 -16.90 -15.09 -0.83
C LEU A 218 -15.88 -15.22 -1.97
N LEU A 219 -16.33 -15.20 -3.22
CA LEU A 219 -15.43 -15.25 -4.37
C LEU A 219 -14.50 -14.03 -4.43
N TRP A 220 -15.03 -12.84 -4.14
CA TRP A 220 -14.24 -11.61 -4.09
C TRP A 220 -13.19 -11.59 -2.96
N LEU A 221 -13.42 -12.33 -1.89
CA LEU A 221 -12.42 -12.52 -0.83
C LEU A 221 -11.46 -13.67 -1.17
N ALA A 222 -11.96 -14.78 -1.68
CA ALA A 222 -11.16 -15.98 -1.91
C ALA A 222 -10.14 -15.80 -3.05
N LEU A 223 -10.49 -15.12 -4.14
CA LEU A 223 -9.57 -14.93 -5.27
C LEU A 223 -8.33 -14.10 -4.90
N PRO A 224 -8.45 -12.91 -4.27
CA PRO A 224 -7.28 -12.18 -3.81
C PRO A 224 -6.49 -12.93 -2.73
N ALA A 225 -7.18 -13.60 -1.79
CA ALA A 225 -6.53 -14.41 -0.76
C ALA A 225 -5.70 -15.53 -1.38
N CYS A 226 -6.23 -16.24 -2.39
CA CYS A 226 -5.50 -17.27 -3.14
C CYS A 226 -4.23 -16.67 -3.79
N GLY A 227 -4.34 -15.51 -4.43
CA GLY A 227 -3.20 -14.82 -5.05
C GLY A 227 -2.09 -14.50 -4.03
N VAL A 228 -2.47 -14.01 -2.86
CA VAL A 228 -1.52 -13.70 -1.77
C VAL A 228 -0.89 -14.97 -1.20
N VAL A 229 -1.67 -16.02 -0.96
CA VAL A 229 -1.16 -17.32 -0.47
C VAL A 229 -0.16 -17.91 -1.45
N LEU A 230 -0.47 -17.91 -2.76
CA LEU A 230 0.45 -18.38 -3.80
C LEU A 230 1.74 -17.54 -3.85
N LEU A 231 1.64 -16.22 -3.77
CA LEU A 231 2.80 -15.34 -3.72
C LEU A 231 3.70 -15.70 -2.52
N LEU A 232 3.13 -15.83 -1.33
CA LEU A 232 3.88 -16.17 -0.11
C LEU A 232 4.49 -17.57 -0.21
N ALA A 233 3.75 -18.56 -0.69
CA ALA A 233 4.23 -19.94 -0.85
C ALA A 233 5.40 -20.02 -1.84
N ILE A 234 5.27 -19.38 -3.01
CA ILE A 234 6.33 -19.34 -4.03
C ILE A 234 7.56 -18.60 -3.49
N THR A 235 7.36 -17.46 -2.85
CA THR A 235 8.46 -16.68 -2.25
C THR A 235 9.20 -17.50 -1.20
N ASN A 236 8.47 -18.17 -0.31
CA ASN A 236 9.06 -19.01 0.73
C ASN A 236 9.86 -20.18 0.12
N LYS A 237 9.28 -20.86 -0.87
CA LYS A 237 9.95 -21.96 -1.58
C LYS A 237 11.23 -21.49 -2.27
N LEU A 238 11.20 -20.39 -3.00
CA LEU A 238 12.38 -19.80 -3.63
C LEU A 238 13.47 -19.46 -2.62
N CYS A 239 13.11 -18.86 -1.49
CA CYS A 239 14.07 -18.49 -0.45
C CYS A 239 14.68 -19.71 0.27
N GLN A 240 13.96 -20.86 0.30
CA GLN A 240 14.48 -22.10 0.88
C GLN A 240 15.40 -22.87 -0.06
N ASP A 241 15.05 -22.92 -1.37
CA ASP A 241 15.74 -23.81 -2.33
C ASP A 241 17.00 -23.18 -2.96
N ILE A 242 17.06 -21.84 -3.10
CA ILE A 242 18.11 -21.18 -3.92
C ILE A 242 19.24 -20.57 -3.08
N ALA A 243 19.11 -20.41 -1.83
CA ALA A 243 19.95 -19.74 -0.85
C ALA A 243 19.29 -18.50 -0.24
N VAL A 244 19.71 -18.15 0.97
CA VAL A 244 19.20 -16.98 1.70
C VAL A 244 19.83 -15.70 1.12
N VAL A 245 19.47 -15.36 -0.11
CA VAL A 245 19.85 -14.07 -0.70
C VAL A 245 18.75 -13.06 -0.34
N PRO A 246 19.10 -11.98 0.39
CA PRO A 246 18.10 -11.01 0.90
C PRO A 246 17.17 -10.41 -0.16
N PHE A 247 17.59 -10.42 -1.43
CA PHE A 247 16.83 -9.84 -2.54
C PHE A 247 15.97 -10.84 -3.33
N LEU A 248 16.01 -12.12 -2.97
CA LEU A 248 15.27 -13.14 -3.73
C LEU A 248 13.74 -12.95 -3.62
N TRP A 249 13.25 -12.40 -2.52
CA TRP A 249 11.84 -12.07 -2.33
C TRP A 249 11.37 -10.88 -3.19
N VAL A 250 12.28 -10.01 -3.65
CA VAL A 250 11.96 -8.87 -4.52
C VAL A 250 11.40 -9.34 -5.86
N LEU A 251 11.92 -10.46 -6.40
CA LEU A 251 11.52 -10.97 -7.70
C LEU A 251 10.05 -11.41 -7.76
N PRO A 252 9.54 -12.30 -6.89
CA PRO A 252 8.13 -12.69 -6.90
C PRO A 252 7.19 -11.52 -6.66
N LEU A 253 7.53 -10.63 -5.72
CA LEU A 253 6.73 -9.46 -5.43
C LEU A 253 6.75 -8.47 -6.60
N GLY A 254 7.89 -8.29 -7.26
CA GLY A 254 8.01 -7.46 -8.46
C GLY A 254 7.14 -7.98 -9.60
N LEU A 255 7.19 -9.29 -9.89
CA LEU A 255 6.33 -9.93 -10.89
C LEU A 255 4.83 -9.80 -10.54
N TYR A 256 4.49 -9.94 -9.27
CA TYR A 256 3.12 -9.72 -8.79
C TYR A 256 2.65 -8.28 -9.04
N LEU A 257 3.44 -7.28 -8.72
CA LEU A 257 3.12 -5.87 -9.00
C LEU A 257 3.02 -5.58 -10.51
N VAL A 258 3.90 -6.14 -11.32
CA VAL A 258 3.85 -6.03 -12.79
C VAL A 258 2.54 -6.63 -13.32
N SER A 259 2.09 -7.76 -12.80
CA SER A 259 0.82 -8.37 -13.21
C SER A 259 -0.38 -7.46 -12.92
N PHE A 260 -0.37 -6.73 -11.79
CA PHE A 260 -1.39 -5.72 -11.48
C PHE A 260 -1.30 -4.51 -12.41
N ILE A 261 -0.10 -4.01 -12.68
CA ILE A 261 0.09 -2.88 -13.61
C ILE A 261 -0.53 -3.22 -14.96
N ILE A 262 -0.20 -4.39 -15.51
CA ILE A 262 -0.72 -4.85 -16.80
C ILE A 262 -2.25 -5.01 -16.74
N SER A 263 -2.77 -5.64 -15.69
CA SER A 263 -4.21 -5.93 -15.57
C SER A 263 -5.08 -4.67 -15.43
N PHE A 264 -4.55 -3.63 -14.77
CA PHE A 264 -5.29 -2.38 -14.54
C PHE A 264 -5.03 -1.28 -15.58
N ASP A 265 -4.00 -1.42 -16.43
CA ASP A 265 -3.75 -0.46 -17.51
C ASP A 265 -4.81 -0.56 -18.60
N SER A 266 -5.04 -1.76 -19.13
CA SER A 266 -6.00 -1.95 -20.22
C SER A 266 -6.57 -3.36 -20.27
N PRO A 267 -7.90 -3.50 -20.53
CA PRO A 267 -8.53 -4.82 -20.75
C PRO A 267 -7.93 -5.62 -21.90
N ARG A 268 -7.20 -4.97 -22.82
CA ARG A 268 -6.55 -5.61 -23.98
C ARG A 268 -5.48 -6.63 -23.57
N TRP A 269 -4.88 -6.47 -22.43
CA TRP A 269 -3.84 -7.37 -21.91
C TRP A 269 -4.40 -8.67 -21.36
N TYR A 270 -5.68 -8.71 -20.99
CA TYR A 270 -6.33 -9.91 -20.50
C TYR A 270 -6.86 -10.79 -21.64
N GLN A 271 -6.00 -11.65 -22.17
CA GLN A 271 -6.34 -12.59 -23.23
C GLN A 271 -6.47 -14.01 -22.63
N ARG A 272 -7.71 -14.45 -22.41
CA ARG A 272 -8.01 -15.75 -21.79
C ARG A 272 -7.34 -16.93 -22.50
N TRP A 273 -7.33 -16.93 -23.82
CA TRP A 273 -6.75 -18.00 -24.63
C TRP A 273 -5.24 -18.16 -24.42
N LEU A 274 -4.53 -17.13 -23.97
CA LEU A 274 -3.10 -17.15 -23.65
C LEU A 274 -2.86 -17.54 -22.18
N TRP A 275 -3.59 -16.92 -21.25
CA TRP A 275 -3.34 -17.07 -19.82
C TRP A 275 -3.81 -18.42 -19.26
N TRP A 276 -4.90 -19.01 -19.77
CA TRP A 276 -5.38 -20.30 -19.32
C TRP A 276 -4.44 -21.47 -19.65
N PRO A 277 -3.92 -21.60 -20.89
CA PRO A 277 -2.94 -22.64 -21.20
C PRO A 277 -1.61 -22.43 -20.45
N ALA A 278 -1.15 -21.18 -20.31
CA ALA A 278 0.06 -20.88 -19.55
C ALA A 278 -0.08 -21.32 -18.08
N LEU A 279 -1.21 -21.03 -17.43
CA LEU A 279 -1.49 -21.47 -16.07
C LEU A 279 -1.55 -23.00 -15.97
N ALA A 280 -2.25 -23.65 -16.88
CA ALA A 280 -2.35 -25.12 -16.93
C ALA A 280 -0.97 -25.79 -17.11
N ALA A 281 -0.14 -25.26 -18.00
CA ALA A 281 1.22 -25.74 -18.21
C ALA A 281 2.08 -25.59 -16.95
N LEU A 282 2.03 -24.42 -16.29
CA LEU A 282 2.76 -24.17 -15.04
C LEU A 282 2.31 -25.11 -13.92
N LEU A 283 0.99 -25.29 -13.73
CA LEU A 283 0.47 -26.24 -12.74
C LEU A 283 0.87 -27.67 -13.05
N GLY A 284 0.85 -28.06 -14.33
CA GLY A 284 1.31 -29.36 -14.78
C GLY A 284 2.78 -29.64 -14.45
N THR A 285 3.66 -28.65 -14.64
CA THR A 285 5.09 -28.78 -14.27
C THR A 285 5.32 -28.87 -12.77
N VAL A 286 4.49 -28.20 -11.95
CA VAL A 286 4.57 -28.28 -10.48
C VAL A 286 4.08 -29.61 -9.95
N LEU A 287 3.02 -30.17 -10.56
CA LEU A 287 2.44 -31.46 -10.15
C LEU A 287 3.26 -32.68 -10.64
N TRP A 288 4.08 -32.49 -11.66
CA TRP A 288 4.94 -33.56 -12.21
C TRP A 288 6.23 -33.77 -11.39
N LYS A 289 6.63 -32.83 -10.55
CA LYS A 289 7.77 -32.93 -9.63
C LYS A 289 7.36 -33.48 -8.27
#